data_4a8c64fa3b11c2b6d40d1bd0ed7e5a7e
#
_entry.id   4a8c64fa3b11c2b6d40d1bd0ed7e5a7e
#
_cell.length_a   1.000
_cell.length_b   1.000
_cell.length_c   1.000
_cell.angle_alpha   90.00
_cell.angle_beta   90.00
_cell.angle_gamma   90.00
#
_symmetry.space_group_name_H-M   'P 1'
#
loop_
_entity.id
_entity.type
_entity.pdbx_description
1 polymer ?
#
loop_
_entity_poly.entity_id
_entity_poly.type
_entity_poly.pdbx_seq_one_letter_code
_entity_poly.pdbx_strand_id
1 'polypeptide(L)'
;YADYHCVRYTRANDGKLGRWEMHADTHKSATGRQRLCYNADFCDSLGRRDLAAVASPAIGMQSDLDPHAIEYRILAAKTAGIDGFFVEWGFMGHENDLLLRAMQPVAAKYGFEIGVNWCDGWLYYDWITRLHPHIVTREQKTDHYARCYQYLVDSVLSGPTAPRVGGRPVFYLFGPGASPEEYARAVAQVRFPEGEPHPVVLRRWAEWGRLVGDRYEPVRWSPDIEAWRRLGAVPAPWLPARVRPRDEAHAEWDHWASPDDCVEFMKPFRDSVWLASDPAYSVKAGFVAPGMDNRGCAGWGAQHFYLIPRDGGRTYERLWRFCLDSRDSLDMVFIASWSDYTEG
;
A
#
# COMPACT_ATOMS: atom_id res chain seq x y z
N TYR A 1 8.87 -7.34 -4.44
CA TYR A 1 7.63 -7.51 -3.66
C TYR A 1 6.50 -6.71 -4.26
N ALA A 2 5.25 -7.12 -4.01
CA ALA A 2 4.10 -6.33 -4.43
C ALA A 2 3.20 -6.01 -3.23
N ASP A 3 2.64 -4.80 -3.25
CA ASP A 3 1.63 -4.39 -2.31
C ASP A 3 0.30 -5.05 -2.66
N TYR A 4 -0.33 -5.73 -1.69
CA TYR A 4 -1.55 -6.48 -1.89
C TYR A 4 -2.73 -5.79 -1.22
N HIS A 5 -3.58 -5.17 -2.02
CA HIS A 5 -4.80 -4.53 -1.55
C HIS A 5 -5.98 -5.50 -1.48
N CYS A 6 -6.74 -5.42 -0.43
CA CYS A 6 -7.90 -6.22 -0.05
C CYS A 6 -9.00 -5.28 0.52
N VAL A 7 -10.18 -5.67 0.83
CA VAL A 7 -10.79 -6.98 0.91
C VAL A 7 -11.93 -7.06 -0.10
N ARG A 8 -11.80 -7.95 -1.05
CA ARG A 8 -12.81 -8.21 -2.07
C ARG A 8 -13.32 -9.62 -1.88
N TYR A 9 -14.60 -9.80 -2.10
CA TYR A 9 -15.29 -11.06 -1.80
C TYR A 9 -16.15 -11.49 -2.96
N THR A 10 -16.68 -12.70 -2.91
CA THR A 10 -17.74 -13.16 -3.82
C THR A 10 -18.95 -13.63 -3.01
N ARG A 11 -20.15 -13.42 -3.54
CA ARG A 11 -21.36 -13.89 -2.85
C ARG A 11 -21.36 -15.41 -2.67
N ALA A 12 -20.79 -16.14 -3.62
CA ALA A 12 -20.72 -17.61 -3.55
C ALA A 12 -19.82 -18.10 -2.41
N ASN A 13 -18.71 -17.41 -2.15
CA ASN A 13 -17.77 -17.81 -1.10
C ASN A 13 -18.05 -17.15 0.25
N ASP A 14 -18.45 -15.86 0.23
CA ASP A 14 -18.44 -15.00 1.42
C ASP A 14 -19.82 -14.41 1.76
N GLY A 15 -20.82 -14.59 0.89
CA GLY A 15 -22.16 -14.01 1.04
C GLY A 15 -22.23 -12.48 0.81
N LYS A 16 -21.09 -11.85 0.49
CA LYS A 16 -20.95 -10.39 0.24
C LYS A 16 -19.93 -10.13 -0.86
N LEU A 17 -19.81 -8.88 -1.31
CA LEU A 17 -18.86 -8.47 -2.35
C LEU A 17 -17.70 -7.61 -1.83
N GLY A 18 -17.79 -7.03 -0.65
CA GLY A 18 -16.76 -6.18 -0.09
C GLY A 18 -16.46 -4.96 -0.96
N ARG A 19 -15.20 -4.67 -1.22
CA ARG A 19 -14.80 -3.48 -2.01
C ARG A 19 -15.27 -3.48 -3.47
N TRP A 20 -15.75 -4.60 -4.03
CA TRP A 20 -16.39 -4.57 -5.34
C TRP A 20 -17.69 -3.75 -5.34
N GLU A 21 -18.33 -3.63 -4.19
CA GLU A 21 -19.65 -3.03 -4.00
C GLU A 21 -19.56 -1.76 -3.14
N MET A 22 -18.77 -0.78 -3.55
CA MET A 22 -18.79 0.54 -2.95
C MET A 22 -19.95 1.33 -3.54
N HIS A 23 -21.13 1.20 -2.91
CA HIS A 23 -22.35 1.82 -3.42
C HIS A 23 -22.33 3.33 -3.38
N ALA A 24 -22.86 3.96 -4.44
CA ALA A 24 -23.06 5.39 -4.53
C ALA A 24 -23.90 5.95 -3.37
N ASP A 25 -24.84 5.17 -2.84
CA ASP A 25 -25.70 5.57 -1.73
C ASP A 25 -24.97 5.73 -0.40
N THR A 26 -23.94 4.90 -0.16
CA THR A 26 -23.16 4.92 1.07
C THR A 26 -21.89 5.74 0.95
N HIS A 27 -21.42 5.99 -0.27
CA HIS A 27 -20.15 6.64 -0.57
C HIS A 27 -20.37 7.78 -1.58
N LYS A 28 -21.21 8.74 -1.23
CA LYS A 28 -21.51 9.88 -2.10
C LYS A 28 -20.25 10.69 -2.39
N SER A 29 -19.96 10.82 -3.67
CA SER A 29 -18.94 11.74 -4.15
C SER A 29 -19.45 13.17 -4.12
N ALA A 30 -18.66 14.09 -3.58
CA ALA A 30 -18.93 15.52 -3.70
C ALA A 30 -18.92 16.00 -5.16
N THR A 31 -18.27 15.29 -6.06
CA THR A 31 -18.10 15.66 -7.47
C THR A 31 -19.02 14.88 -8.42
N GLY A 32 -19.61 13.78 -7.99
CA GLY A 32 -20.43 12.89 -8.83
C GLY A 32 -19.64 12.13 -9.91
N ARG A 33 -18.30 12.19 -9.89
CA ARG A 33 -17.42 11.64 -10.94
C ARG A 33 -16.84 10.26 -10.62
N GLN A 34 -17.13 9.71 -9.45
CA GLN A 34 -16.58 8.40 -9.03
C GLN A 34 -17.21 7.25 -9.81
N ARG A 35 -16.41 6.24 -10.07
CA ARG A 35 -16.84 4.94 -10.59
C ARG A 35 -17.27 4.03 -9.45
N LEU A 36 -18.42 4.31 -8.89
CA LEU A 36 -19.02 3.50 -7.84
C LEU A 36 -19.92 2.42 -8.44
N CYS A 37 -20.08 1.31 -7.75
CA CYS A 37 -21.00 0.27 -8.10
C CYS A 37 -22.44 0.71 -7.80
N TYR A 38 -23.33 0.57 -8.76
CA TYR A 38 -24.78 0.77 -8.60
C TYR A 38 -25.54 -0.56 -8.55
N ASN A 39 -25.11 -1.53 -9.34
CA ASN A 39 -25.69 -2.87 -9.38
C ASN A 39 -24.62 -3.90 -9.81
N ALA A 40 -23.97 -4.54 -8.85
CA ALA A 40 -22.94 -5.53 -9.11
C ALA A 40 -23.40 -6.77 -9.88
N ASP A 41 -24.72 -7.00 -9.97
CA ASP A 41 -25.29 -8.10 -10.76
C ASP A 41 -25.51 -7.72 -12.22
N PHE A 42 -25.50 -6.42 -12.54
CA PHE A 42 -25.57 -5.97 -13.93
C PHE A 42 -24.30 -6.39 -14.68
N CYS A 43 -24.52 -6.91 -15.88
CA CYS A 43 -23.44 -7.28 -16.79
C CYS A 43 -23.78 -6.70 -18.16
N ASP A 44 -22.87 -5.94 -18.75
CA ASP A 44 -23.08 -5.37 -20.08
C ASP A 44 -22.91 -6.42 -21.18
N SER A 45 -23.16 -6.01 -22.44
CA SER A 45 -23.06 -6.90 -23.61
C SER A 45 -21.65 -7.45 -23.87
N LEU A 46 -20.62 -6.88 -23.23
CA LEU A 46 -19.23 -7.33 -23.29
C LEU A 46 -18.83 -8.20 -22.07
N GLY A 47 -19.78 -8.55 -21.22
CA GLY A 47 -19.54 -9.34 -20.03
C GLY A 47 -18.91 -8.57 -18.85
N ARG A 48 -18.87 -7.23 -18.90
CA ARG A 48 -18.29 -6.41 -17.84
C ARG A 48 -19.34 -6.12 -16.79
N ARG A 49 -18.99 -6.36 -15.53
CA ARG A 49 -19.86 -6.09 -14.39
C ARG A 49 -19.76 -4.64 -13.94
N ASP A 50 -20.85 -4.13 -13.37
CA ASP A 50 -20.88 -2.82 -12.70
C ASP A 50 -20.24 -2.93 -11.31
N LEU A 51 -18.95 -2.66 -11.24
CA LEU A 51 -18.14 -2.75 -10.03
C LEU A 51 -17.52 -1.40 -9.69
N ALA A 52 -17.26 -1.18 -8.41
CA ALA A 52 -16.46 -0.04 -7.92
C ALA A 52 -14.98 -0.28 -8.24
N ALA A 53 -14.65 -0.22 -9.52
CA ALA A 53 -13.31 -0.52 -10.02
C ALA A 53 -13.02 0.26 -11.31
N VAL A 54 -11.79 0.72 -11.48
CA VAL A 54 -11.31 1.33 -12.72
C VAL A 54 -10.71 0.31 -13.67
N ALA A 55 -10.39 -0.89 -13.16
CA ALA A 55 -9.91 -2.02 -13.92
C ALA A 55 -10.64 -3.29 -13.46
N SER A 56 -11.02 -4.14 -14.39
CA SER A 56 -11.64 -5.44 -14.09
C SER A 56 -10.60 -6.56 -14.18
N PRO A 57 -10.58 -7.51 -13.23
CA PRO A 57 -9.67 -8.64 -13.32
C PRO A 57 -10.01 -9.52 -14.54
N ALA A 58 -8.98 -9.88 -15.31
CA ALA A 58 -9.14 -10.70 -16.51
C ALA A 58 -9.74 -12.10 -16.22
N ILE A 59 -9.57 -12.59 -15.01
CA ILE A 59 -10.07 -13.89 -14.53
C ILE A 59 -11.41 -13.77 -13.81
N GLY A 60 -12.08 -12.61 -13.89
CA GLY A 60 -13.33 -12.32 -13.20
C GLY A 60 -13.17 -12.02 -11.70
N MET A 61 -14.30 -11.82 -11.04
CA MET A 61 -14.33 -11.56 -9.60
C MET A 61 -13.89 -12.79 -8.81
N GLN A 62 -13.02 -12.57 -7.83
CA GLN A 62 -12.53 -13.59 -6.92
C GLN A 62 -12.68 -13.11 -5.47
N SER A 63 -12.85 -14.06 -4.57
CA SER A 63 -12.73 -13.80 -3.14
C SER A 63 -11.27 -13.74 -2.71
N ASP A 64 -10.95 -12.76 -1.88
CA ASP A 64 -9.66 -12.69 -1.23
C ASP A 64 -9.48 -13.77 -0.15
N LEU A 65 -10.58 -14.38 0.33
CA LEU A 65 -10.54 -15.45 1.32
C LEU A 65 -10.68 -16.87 0.72
N ASP A 66 -10.89 -16.99 -0.60
CA ASP A 66 -10.89 -18.28 -1.27
C ASP A 66 -9.47 -18.85 -1.33
N PRO A 67 -9.20 -20.03 -0.70
CA PRO A 67 -7.87 -20.62 -0.71
C PRO A 67 -7.30 -20.88 -2.12
N HIS A 68 -8.16 -21.22 -3.08
CA HIS A 68 -7.74 -21.43 -4.47
C HIS A 68 -7.35 -20.11 -5.15
N ALA A 69 -8.08 -19.02 -4.87
CA ALA A 69 -7.73 -17.71 -5.37
C ALA A 69 -6.42 -17.19 -4.75
N ILE A 70 -6.21 -17.42 -3.45
CA ILE A 70 -4.94 -17.12 -2.77
C ILE A 70 -3.79 -17.91 -3.43
N GLU A 71 -3.95 -19.23 -3.59
CA GLU A 71 -2.95 -20.09 -4.22
C GLU A 71 -2.62 -19.63 -5.63
N TYR A 72 -3.64 -19.37 -6.45
CA TYR A 72 -3.46 -18.85 -7.82
C TYR A 72 -2.64 -17.56 -7.83
N ARG A 73 -2.96 -16.58 -6.99
CA ARG A 73 -2.27 -15.29 -6.94
C ARG A 73 -0.81 -15.44 -6.52
N ILE A 74 -0.53 -16.28 -5.52
CA ILE A 74 0.83 -16.57 -5.08
C ILE A 74 1.63 -17.21 -6.22
N LEU A 75 1.07 -18.21 -6.90
CA LEU A 75 1.75 -18.89 -8.00
C LEU A 75 1.96 -17.95 -9.20
N ALA A 76 0.97 -17.12 -9.52
CA ALA A 76 1.09 -16.12 -10.59
C ALA A 76 2.19 -15.10 -10.27
N ALA A 77 2.25 -14.60 -9.02
CA ALA A 77 3.29 -13.68 -8.57
C ALA A 77 4.69 -14.31 -8.63
N LYS A 78 4.83 -15.54 -8.15
CA LYS A 78 6.11 -16.29 -8.26
C LYS A 78 6.55 -16.47 -9.70
N THR A 79 5.63 -16.80 -10.60
CA THR A 79 5.93 -16.95 -12.03
C THR A 79 6.42 -15.64 -12.65
N ALA A 80 5.94 -14.50 -12.14
CA ALA A 80 6.39 -13.16 -12.52
C ALA A 80 7.71 -12.73 -11.83
N GLY A 81 8.35 -13.57 -11.01
CA GLY A 81 9.57 -13.23 -10.28
C GLY A 81 9.34 -12.35 -9.04
N ILE A 82 8.14 -12.36 -8.49
CA ILE A 82 7.81 -11.64 -7.24
C ILE A 82 8.03 -12.59 -6.07
N ASP A 83 8.81 -12.17 -5.08
CA ASP A 83 9.21 -12.99 -3.93
C ASP A 83 8.14 -13.04 -2.84
N GLY A 84 7.33 -11.98 -2.72
CA GLY A 84 6.31 -11.90 -1.68
C GLY A 84 5.31 -10.76 -1.85
N PHE A 85 4.27 -10.80 -1.02
CA PHE A 85 3.29 -9.73 -0.88
C PHE A 85 3.44 -8.99 0.44
N PHE A 86 3.25 -7.67 0.41
CA PHE A 86 2.97 -6.86 1.58
C PHE A 86 1.48 -6.59 1.62
N VAL A 87 0.79 -7.23 2.55
CA VAL A 87 -0.66 -7.14 2.67
C VAL A 87 -1.06 -5.84 3.36
N GLU A 88 -1.93 -5.07 2.71
CA GLU A 88 -2.55 -3.89 3.31
C GLU A 88 -3.25 -4.29 4.61
N TRP A 89 -2.82 -3.73 5.74
CA TRP A 89 -3.28 -4.12 7.07
C TRP A 89 -3.54 -2.89 7.94
N GLY A 90 -4.67 -2.84 8.61
CA GLY A 90 -5.03 -1.73 9.47
C GLY A 90 -4.69 -1.97 10.94
N PHE A 91 -5.31 -2.99 11.51
CA PHE A 91 -5.12 -3.36 12.92
C PHE A 91 -5.66 -4.79 13.17
N MET A 92 -5.28 -5.36 14.28
CA MET A 92 -5.70 -6.68 14.72
C MET A 92 -7.22 -6.80 14.80
N GLY A 93 -7.78 -7.84 14.16
CA GLY A 93 -9.22 -8.10 14.08
C GLY A 93 -9.96 -7.34 12.97
N HIS A 94 -9.29 -6.49 12.21
CA HIS A 94 -9.85 -5.91 10.99
C HIS A 94 -10.00 -6.98 9.88
N GLU A 95 -10.83 -6.73 8.85
CA GLU A 95 -11.03 -7.68 7.75
C GLU A 95 -9.73 -8.07 7.04
N ASN A 96 -8.79 -7.15 6.92
CA ASN A 96 -7.48 -7.40 6.32
C ASN A 96 -6.63 -8.39 7.13
N ASP A 97 -6.85 -8.46 8.45
CA ASP A 97 -6.18 -9.41 9.32
C ASP A 97 -6.61 -10.85 9.02
N LEU A 98 -7.87 -11.07 8.63
CA LEU A 98 -8.34 -12.39 8.19
C LEU A 98 -7.61 -12.85 6.94
N LEU A 99 -7.43 -11.96 5.97
CA LEU A 99 -6.70 -12.28 4.75
C LEU A 99 -5.23 -12.58 5.04
N LEU A 100 -4.56 -11.73 5.83
CA LEU A 100 -3.17 -11.93 6.21
C LEU A 100 -2.96 -13.34 6.77
N ARG A 101 -3.83 -13.77 7.69
CA ARG A 101 -3.78 -15.10 8.28
C ARG A 101 -4.10 -16.22 7.29
N ALA A 102 -5.04 -15.98 6.37
CA ALA A 102 -5.39 -16.97 5.33
C ALA A 102 -4.26 -17.16 4.31
N MET A 103 -3.49 -16.12 4.01
CA MET A 103 -2.39 -16.19 3.04
C MET A 103 -1.15 -16.89 3.59
N GLN A 104 -0.84 -16.73 4.88
CA GLN A 104 0.40 -17.25 5.48
C GLN A 104 0.62 -18.77 5.27
N PRO A 105 -0.34 -19.66 5.54
CA PRO A 105 -0.12 -21.10 5.35
C PRO A 105 0.05 -21.48 3.87
N VAL A 106 -0.65 -20.79 2.96
CA VAL A 106 -0.50 -21.02 1.52
C VAL A 106 0.86 -20.52 1.04
N ALA A 107 1.29 -19.37 1.51
CA ALA A 107 2.61 -18.81 1.21
C ALA A 107 3.74 -19.73 1.70
N ALA A 108 3.64 -20.24 2.92
CA ALA A 108 4.60 -21.19 3.48
C ALA A 108 4.73 -22.46 2.63
N LYS A 109 3.61 -22.99 2.11
CA LYS A 109 3.59 -24.15 1.22
C LYS A 109 4.44 -23.95 -0.04
N TYR A 110 4.48 -22.73 -0.54
CA TYR A 110 5.16 -22.40 -1.80
C TYR A 110 6.47 -21.65 -1.62
N GLY A 111 6.95 -21.45 -0.39
CA GLY A 111 8.14 -20.64 -0.12
C GLY A 111 7.99 -19.21 -0.66
N PHE A 112 6.83 -18.61 -0.42
CA PHE A 112 6.50 -17.23 -0.79
C PHE A 112 6.41 -16.37 0.47
N GLU A 113 6.84 -15.13 0.39
CA GLU A 113 6.91 -14.28 1.58
C GLU A 113 5.64 -13.44 1.74
N ILE A 114 5.23 -13.23 3.00
CA ILE A 114 4.08 -12.41 3.37
C ILE A 114 4.50 -11.40 4.43
N GLY A 115 4.57 -10.15 4.01
CA GLY A 115 4.81 -8.99 4.87
C GLY A 115 3.53 -8.18 5.09
N VAL A 116 3.70 -7.06 5.77
CA VAL A 116 2.61 -6.14 6.10
C VAL A 116 2.91 -4.75 5.55
N ASN A 117 1.96 -4.20 4.81
CA ASN A 117 1.83 -2.77 4.56
C ASN A 117 0.86 -2.19 5.59
N TRP A 118 1.40 -1.66 6.69
CA TRP A 118 0.58 -1.20 7.80
C TRP A 118 0.02 0.19 7.55
N CYS A 119 -1.28 0.24 7.23
CA CYS A 119 -2.06 1.46 7.15
C CYS A 119 -2.48 1.92 8.56
N ASP A 120 -1.52 2.29 9.39
CA ASP A 120 -1.72 2.62 10.79
C ASP A 120 -2.65 3.83 11.03
N GLY A 121 -2.86 4.65 10.02
CA GLY A 121 -3.88 5.70 10.02
C GLY A 121 -5.28 5.19 10.35
N TRP A 122 -5.63 3.98 9.90
CA TRP A 122 -6.96 3.40 10.16
C TRP A 122 -7.23 3.17 11.64
N LEU A 123 -6.18 2.92 12.43
CA LEU A 123 -6.28 2.82 13.87
C LEU A 123 -6.57 4.19 14.52
N TYR A 124 -6.04 5.27 13.96
CA TYR A 124 -6.23 6.63 14.49
C TYR A 124 -7.51 7.32 13.98
N TYR A 125 -8.14 6.79 12.93
CA TYR A 125 -9.47 7.23 12.49
C TYR A 125 -10.59 6.57 13.33
N ASP A 126 -11.84 6.92 13.03
CA ASP A 126 -13.01 6.38 13.76
C ASP A 126 -13.33 4.92 13.41
N TRP A 127 -12.57 4.30 12.52
CA TRP A 127 -12.79 2.90 12.14
C TRP A 127 -12.51 1.94 13.30
N ILE A 128 -11.48 2.23 14.10
CA ILE A 128 -11.17 1.43 15.29
C ILE A 128 -12.34 1.43 16.29
N THR A 129 -13.02 2.56 16.46
CA THR A 129 -14.13 2.66 17.42
C THR A 129 -15.35 1.86 17.01
N ARG A 130 -15.52 1.52 15.72
CA ARG A 130 -16.61 0.66 15.24
C ARG A 130 -16.43 -0.79 15.70
N LEU A 131 -15.20 -1.27 15.75
CA LEU A 131 -14.87 -2.63 16.21
C LEU A 131 -14.53 -2.67 17.70
N HIS A 132 -13.98 -1.60 18.24
CA HIS A 132 -13.55 -1.45 19.61
C HIS A 132 -14.10 -0.16 20.22
N PRO A 133 -15.40 -0.09 20.61
CA PRO A 133 -16.05 1.15 21.06
C PRO A 133 -15.41 1.81 22.28
N HIS A 134 -14.60 1.09 23.03
CA HIS A 134 -13.88 1.59 24.19
C HIS A 134 -12.55 2.28 23.84
N ILE A 135 -12.08 2.18 22.58
CA ILE A 135 -10.84 2.83 22.11
C ILE A 135 -11.21 4.14 21.42
N VAL A 136 -11.26 5.21 22.20
CA VAL A 136 -11.73 6.52 21.73
C VAL A 136 -10.61 7.54 21.71
N THR A 137 -9.83 7.64 22.81
CA THR A 137 -8.79 8.65 22.94
C THR A 137 -7.54 8.27 22.13
N ARG A 138 -6.77 9.30 21.75
CA ARG A 138 -5.51 9.08 21.04
C ARG A 138 -4.51 8.24 21.84
N GLU A 139 -4.52 8.38 23.15
CA GLU A 139 -3.71 7.57 24.06
C GLU A 139 -4.11 6.09 24.01
N GLN A 140 -5.41 5.79 24.13
CA GLN A 140 -5.93 4.43 23.99
C GLN A 140 -5.62 3.81 22.63
N LYS A 141 -5.68 4.63 21.56
CA LYS A 141 -5.29 4.22 20.21
C LYS A 141 -3.80 3.87 20.14
N THR A 142 -2.93 4.64 20.80
CA THR A 142 -1.49 4.35 20.85
C THR A 142 -1.17 3.11 21.67
N ASP A 143 -1.88 2.86 22.77
CA ASP A 143 -1.74 1.61 23.53
C ASP A 143 -2.24 0.41 22.72
N HIS A 144 -3.28 0.60 21.92
CA HIS A 144 -3.74 -0.46 20.99
C HIS A 144 -2.75 -0.67 19.83
N TYR A 145 -2.09 0.40 19.38
CA TYR A 145 -1.00 0.32 18.41
C TYR A 145 0.14 -0.59 18.92
N ALA A 146 0.53 -0.45 20.18
CA ALA A 146 1.55 -1.33 20.78
C ALA A 146 1.10 -2.80 20.78
N ARG A 147 -0.17 -3.08 21.09
CA ARG A 147 -0.73 -4.44 21.00
C ARG A 147 -0.77 -4.97 19.58
N CYS A 148 -1.13 -4.13 18.61
CA CYS A 148 -1.09 -4.47 17.19
C CYS A 148 0.34 -4.77 16.73
N TYR A 149 1.31 -3.99 17.18
CA TYR A 149 2.71 -4.24 16.83
C TYR A 149 3.22 -5.55 17.47
N GLN A 150 2.90 -5.80 18.74
CA GLN A 150 3.22 -7.08 19.38
C GLN A 150 2.62 -8.26 18.60
N TYR A 151 1.35 -8.16 18.19
CA TYR A 151 0.71 -9.17 17.36
C TYR A 151 1.45 -9.40 16.04
N LEU A 152 1.90 -8.33 15.36
CA LEU A 152 2.70 -8.47 14.13
C LEU A 152 4.04 -9.14 14.40
N VAL A 153 4.71 -8.80 15.50
CA VAL A 153 5.97 -9.46 15.89
C VAL A 153 5.74 -10.96 16.10
N ASP A 154 4.71 -11.32 16.88
CA ASP A 154 4.46 -12.71 17.26
C ASP A 154 3.96 -13.59 16.11
N SER A 155 3.16 -13.01 15.19
CA SER A 155 2.39 -13.76 14.20
C SER A 155 2.90 -13.65 12.76
N VAL A 156 3.67 -12.60 12.45
CA VAL A 156 4.11 -12.31 11.09
C VAL A 156 5.62 -12.17 11.01
N LEU A 157 6.20 -11.21 11.74
CA LEU A 157 7.60 -10.81 11.58
C LEU A 157 8.60 -11.87 12.08
N SER A 158 8.19 -12.67 13.07
CA SER A 158 8.98 -13.83 13.54
C SER A 158 8.71 -15.13 12.76
N GLY A 159 7.71 -15.11 11.88
CA GLY A 159 7.29 -16.27 11.10
C GLY A 159 8.24 -16.62 9.95
N PRO A 160 8.13 -17.85 9.43
CA PRO A 160 9.00 -18.34 8.34
C PRO A 160 8.72 -17.68 6.99
N THR A 161 7.58 -17.01 6.83
CA THR A 161 7.19 -16.29 5.61
C THR A 161 7.50 -14.79 5.68
N ALA A 162 8.08 -14.30 6.78
CA ALA A 162 8.40 -12.88 6.91
C ALA A 162 9.44 -12.43 5.87
N PRO A 163 9.19 -11.35 5.11
CA PRO A 163 10.21 -10.75 4.27
C PRO A 163 11.41 -10.33 5.11
N ARG A 164 12.62 -10.71 4.66
CA ARG A 164 13.85 -10.42 5.38
C ARG A 164 14.92 -9.87 4.46
N VAL A 165 15.60 -8.83 4.91
CA VAL A 165 16.80 -8.28 4.27
C VAL A 165 17.94 -8.32 5.28
N GLY A 166 19.05 -8.93 4.93
CA GLY A 166 20.18 -9.13 5.84
C GLY A 166 19.80 -9.87 7.13
N GLY A 167 18.83 -10.80 7.06
CA GLY A 167 18.30 -11.54 8.21
C GLY A 167 17.27 -10.78 9.06
N ARG A 168 17.08 -9.48 8.83
CA ARG A 168 16.12 -8.65 9.57
C ARG A 168 14.75 -8.68 8.93
N PRO A 169 13.66 -8.89 9.68
CA PRO A 169 12.31 -8.74 9.16
C PRO A 169 12.06 -7.31 8.64
N VAL A 170 11.27 -7.18 7.60
CA VAL A 170 10.90 -5.88 7.02
C VAL A 170 9.40 -5.73 6.99
N PHE A 171 8.89 -4.57 7.38
CA PHE A 171 7.50 -4.20 7.10
C PHE A 171 7.40 -2.76 6.61
N TYR A 172 6.34 -2.47 5.88
CA TYR A 172 6.05 -1.15 5.35
C TYR A 172 5.06 -0.44 6.27
N LEU A 173 5.38 0.76 6.72
CA LEU A 173 4.50 1.61 7.52
C LEU A 173 3.94 2.72 6.61
N PHE A 174 2.70 2.53 6.19
CA PHE A 174 2.07 3.41 5.21
C PHE A 174 1.66 4.76 5.83
N GLY A 175 1.12 4.76 7.04
CA GLY A 175 0.67 5.99 7.71
C GLY A 175 -0.41 6.77 6.93
N PRO A 176 -0.64 8.06 7.26
CA PRO A 176 -0.22 8.69 8.51
C PRO A 176 -1.06 8.22 9.69
N GLY A 177 -0.46 7.74 10.74
CA GLY A 177 -1.13 7.27 11.95
C GLY A 177 -0.43 7.79 13.21
N ALA A 178 0.48 6.99 13.76
CA ALA A 178 1.29 7.38 14.90
C ALA A 178 2.27 8.51 14.55
N SER A 179 2.46 9.47 15.48
CA SER A 179 3.61 10.37 15.44
C SER A 179 4.90 9.62 15.80
N PRO A 180 6.09 10.18 15.51
CA PRO A 180 7.35 9.57 15.93
C PRO A 180 7.39 9.26 17.45
N GLU A 181 6.87 10.17 18.29
CA GLU A 181 6.84 10.00 19.74
C GLU A 181 5.88 8.89 20.17
N GLU A 182 4.71 8.80 19.52
CA GLU A 182 3.73 7.75 19.78
C GLU A 182 4.27 6.39 19.34
N TYR A 183 4.91 6.34 18.18
CA TYR A 183 5.58 5.14 17.69
C TYR A 183 6.67 4.69 18.68
N ALA A 184 7.56 5.59 19.11
CA ALA A 184 8.61 5.28 20.08
C ALA A 184 8.02 4.74 21.40
N ARG A 185 6.94 5.37 21.90
CA ARG A 185 6.23 4.92 23.12
C ARG A 185 5.61 3.53 22.93
N ALA A 186 5.06 3.27 21.77
CA ALA A 186 4.46 1.98 21.47
C ALA A 186 5.53 0.87 21.34
N VAL A 187 6.61 1.13 20.60
CA VAL A 187 7.72 0.16 20.42
C VAL A 187 8.39 -0.18 21.74
N ALA A 188 8.51 0.78 22.68
CA ALA A 188 9.06 0.53 24.03
C ALA A 188 8.25 -0.51 24.84
N GLN A 189 7.00 -0.78 24.46
CA GLN A 189 6.14 -1.78 25.08
C GLN A 189 6.18 -3.15 24.39
N VAL A 190 6.76 -3.22 23.17
CA VAL A 190 6.83 -4.44 22.36
C VAL A 190 7.99 -5.31 22.83
N ARG A 191 7.72 -6.59 23.02
CA ARG A 191 8.73 -7.61 23.34
C ARG A 191 9.16 -8.29 22.04
N PHE A 192 10.44 -8.24 21.76
CA PHE A 192 11.01 -8.96 20.65
C PHE A 192 11.59 -10.30 21.17
N PRO A 193 11.47 -11.39 20.38
CA PRO A 193 12.07 -12.67 20.75
C PRO A 193 13.58 -12.52 20.96
N GLU A 194 14.10 -13.21 21.97
CA GLU A 194 15.53 -13.17 22.27
C GLU A 194 16.35 -13.70 21.09
N GLY A 195 17.38 -12.95 20.70
CA GLY A 195 18.23 -13.28 19.55
C GLY A 195 17.65 -12.91 18.17
N GLU A 196 16.38 -12.51 18.09
CA GLU A 196 15.81 -12.03 16.84
C GLU A 196 16.14 -10.53 16.61
N PRO A 197 16.57 -10.16 15.41
CA PRO A 197 16.85 -8.77 15.11
C PRO A 197 15.56 -7.95 15.04
N HIS A 198 15.61 -6.71 15.51
CA HIS A 198 14.50 -5.78 15.37
C HIS A 198 14.16 -5.56 13.89
N PRO A 199 12.87 -5.47 13.55
CA PRO A 199 12.44 -5.25 12.17
C PRO A 199 12.96 -3.93 11.61
N VAL A 200 13.14 -3.89 10.31
CA VAL A 200 13.33 -2.64 9.57
C VAL A 200 11.96 -2.10 9.18
N VAL A 201 11.74 -0.84 9.45
CA VAL A 201 10.50 -0.14 9.10
C VAL A 201 10.76 0.70 7.85
N LEU A 202 10.15 0.32 6.75
CA LEU A 202 10.06 1.18 5.58
C LEU A 202 8.91 2.15 5.78
N ARG A 203 9.21 3.43 6.01
CA ARG A 203 8.18 4.43 6.25
C ARG A 203 7.83 5.14 4.95
N ARG A 204 6.56 5.07 4.54
CA ARG A 204 6.10 5.83 3.39
C ARG A 204 6.45 7.30 3.54
N TRP A 205 7.14 7.79 2.54
CA TRP A 205 7.46 9.20 2.40
C TRP A 205 6.95 9.65 1.04
N ALA A 206 5.71 10.05 1.00
CA ALA A 206 5.04 10.57 -0.17
C ALA A 206 4.58 11.98 0.13
N GLU A 207 5.52 12.87 0.48
CA GLU A 207 5.19 14.27 0.41
C GLU A 207 5.18 14.67 -1.06
N TRP A 208 4.13 15.30 -1.42
CA TRP A 208 3.74 15.64 -2.78
C TRP A 208 4.77 16.59 -3.37
N GLY A 209 5.43 16.19 -4.41
CA GLY A 209 6.16 17.13 -5.23
C GLY A 209 5.19 18.15 -5.87
N ARG A 210 5.66 19.32 -6.13
CA ARG A 210 4.88 20.36 -6.81
C ARG A 210 5.56 20.77 -8.10
N LEU A 211 4.77 21.10 -9.10
CA LEU A 211 5.27 21.73 -10.29
C LEU A 211 5.44 23.24 -10.01
N VAL A 212 6.64 23.76 -10.23
CA VAL A 212 6.93 25.19 -10.18
C VAL A 212 7.43 25.60 -11.56
N GLY A 213 6.57 26.26 -12.34
CA GLY A 213 6.78 26.43 -13.77
C GLY A 213 6.83 25.08 -14.48
N ASP A 214 7.88 24.81 -15.24
CA ASP A 214 8.10 23.54 -15.95
C ASP A 214 9.00 22.57 -15.17
N ARG A 215 9.34 22.89 -13.91
CA ARG A 215 10.21 22.07 -13.07
C ARG A 215 9.43 21.44 -11.95
N TYR A 216 9.62 20.13 -11.79
CA TYR A 216 9.20 19.41 -10.62
C TYR A 216 10.13 19.75 -9.45
N GLU A 217 9.58 20.39 -8.42
CA GLU A 217 10.29 20.55 -7.15
C GLU A 217 9.87 19.41 -6.23
N PRO A 218 10.78 18.47 -5.91
CA PRO A 218 10.49 17.48 -4.90
C PRO A 218 10.24 18.19 -3.58
N VAL A 219 9.26 17.72 -2.84
CA VAL A 219 9.02 18.23 -1.51
C VAL A 219 10.26 17.99 -0.66
N ARG A 220 10.71 19.02 0.01
CA ARG A 220 11.80 18.91 0.98
C ARG A 220 11.40 17.91 2.05
N TRP A 221 12.35 17.09 2.45
CA TRP A 221 12.20 16.23 3.61
C TRP A 221 11.64 17.06 4.77
N SER A 222 10.47 16.69 5.29
CA SER A 222 9.90 17.38 6.44
C SER A 222 10.75 17.14 7.70
N PRO A 223 10.65 17.99 8.72
CA PRO A 223 11.34 17.76 10.01
C PRO A 223 11.06 16.39 10.63
N ASP A 224 9.89 15.80 10.34
CA ASP A 224 9.49 14.51 10.85
C ASP A 224 10.35 13.36 10.34
N ILE A 225 10.93 13.48 9.14
CA ILE A 225 11.77 12.42 8.59
C ILE A 225 12.98 12.16 9.48
N GLU A 226 13.57 13.20 10.03
CA GLU A 226 14.71 13.06 10.92
C GLU A 226 14.31 12.39 12.24
N ALA A 227 13.11 12.68 12.75
CA ALA A 227 12.58 11.99 13.92
C ALA A 227 12.36 10.50 13.65
N TRP A 228 11.77 10.16 12.50
CA TRP A 228 11.59 8.77 12.06
C TRP A 228 12.93 8.05 11.83
N ARG A 229 13.91 8.74 11.22
CA ARG A 229 15.25 8.19 10.99
C ARG A 229 15.94 7.81 12.31
N ARG A 230 15.81 8.65 13.35
CA ARG A 230 16.33 8.36 14.70
C ARG A 230 15.69 7.14 15.34
N LEU A 231 14.48 6.79 14.92
CA LEU A 231 13.77 5.59 15.35
C LEU A 231 14.08 4.36 14.48
N GLY A 232 15.02 4.48 13.55
CA GLY A 232 15.44 3.40 12.67
C GLY A 232 14.51 3.14 11.48
N ALA A 233 13.57 4.05 11.20
CA ALA A 233 12.74 3.97 10.01
C ALA A 233 13.50 4.49 8.77
N VAL A 234 13.32 3.81 7.65
CA VAL A 234 13.90 4.17 6.36
C VAL A 234 12.82 4.80 5.47
N PRO A 235 13.05 5.98 4.91
CA PRO A 235 12.10 6.59 3.98
C PRO A 235 11.92 5.73 2.73
N ALA A 236 10.69 5.39 2.40
CA ALA A 236 10.33 4.63 1.22
C ALA A 236 9.34 5.40 0.35
N PRO A 237 9.52 5.39 -0.98
CA PRO A 237 8.65 6.12 -1.89
C PRO A 237 7.27 5.46 -2.03
N TRP A 238 6.33 6.27 -2.52
CA TRP A 238 5.00 5.85 -2.97
C TRP A 238 4.62 6.64 -4.23
N LEU A 239 3.38 6.50 -4.69
CA LEU A 239 2.91 7.15 -5.92
C LEU A 239 2.85 8.69 -5.80
N PRO A 240 3.42 9.44 -6.74
CA PRO A 240 3.27 10.89 -6.83
C PRO A 240 2.00 11.25 -7.59
N ALA A 241 0.89 11.49 -6.90
CA ALA A 241 -0.38 11.69 -7.59
C ALA A 241 -0.75 13.17 -7.87
N ARG A 242 -0.12 14.14 -7.19
CA ARG A 242 -0.51 15.57 -7.26
C ARG A 242 0.52 16.46 -7.93
N VAL A 243 0.99 16.09 -9.11
CA VAL A 243 2.09 16.85 -9.76
C VAL A 243 1.57 17.95 -10.64
N ARG A 244 0.69 17.62 -11.58
CA ARG A 244 0.16 18.54 -12.57
C ARG A 244 -1.32 18.83 -12.30
N PRO A 245 -1.78 20.08 -12.45
CA PRO A 245 -3.20 20.39 -12.40
C PRO A 245 -3.91 19.79 -13.61
N ARG A 246 -5.24 19.74 -13.53
CA ARG A 246 -6.13 19.38 -14.65
C ARG A 246 -5.79 20.17 -15.91
N ASP A 247 -5.83 19.48 -17.03
CA ASP A 247 -5.77 20.07 -18.37
C ASP A 247 -6.87 19.49 -19.27
N GLU A 248 -6.90 19.88 -20.54
CA GLU A 248 -7.93 19.44 -21.50
C GLU A 248 -7.88 17.91 -21.73
N ALA A 249 -6.68 17.34 -21.82
CA ALA A 249 -6.50 15.90 -22.03
C ALA A 249 -6.86 15.07 -20.78
N HIS A 250 -6.81 15.65 -19.62
CA HIS A 250 -7.04 14.99 -18.32
C HIS A 250 -8.21 15.64 -17.55
N ALA A 251 -9.29 16.02 -18.25
CA ALA A 251 -10.40 16.79 -17.72
C ALA A 251 -11.19 16.07 -16.60
N GLU A 252 -11.12 14.75 -16.52
CA GLU A 252 -11.81 13.95 -15.49
C GLU A 252 -11.07 13.88 -14.16
N TRP A 253 -9.80 14.28 -14.10
CA TRP A 253 -8.98 14.25 -12.89
C TRP A 253 -8.64 15.66 -12.42
N ASP A 254 -8.46 15.84 -11.14
CA ASP A 254 -8.08 17.13 -10.56
C ASP A 254 -6.58 17.36 -10.68
N HIS A 255 -5.82 16.27 -10.59
CA HIS A 255 -4.38 16.26 -10.81
C HIS A 255 -3.94 15.00 -11.54
N TRP A 256 -2.78 15.08 -12.16
CA TRP A 256 -2.15 13.94 -12.82
C TRP A 256 -0.63 14.03 -12.74
N ALA A 257 0.06 12.93 -13.03
CA ALA A 257 1.51 12.89 -13.18
C ALA A 257 1.89 12.09 -14.42
N SER A 258 2.79 12.61 -15.21
CA SER A 258 3.36 11.90 -16.36
C SER A 258 4.34 10.80 -15.90
N PRO A 259 4.72 9.87 -16.80
CA PRO A 259 5.78 8.91 -16.50
C PRO A 259 7.10 9.57 -16.07
N ASP A 260 7.42 10.73 -16.67
CA ASP A 260 8.62 11.50 -16.33
C ASP A 260 8.53 12.13 -14.94
N ASP A 261 7.36 12.66 -14.57
CA ASP A 261 7.13 13.19 -13.24
C ASP A 261 7.32 12.11 -12.16
N CYS A 262 6.90 10.88 -12.46
CA CYS A 262 7.11 9.75 -11.54
C CYS A 262 8.61 9.46 -11.33
N VAL A 263 9.41 9.51 -12.38
CA VAL A 263 10.87 9.35 -12.29
C VAL A 263 11.49 10.51 -11.52
N GLU A 264 11.10 11.75 -11.82
CA GLU A 264 11.61 12.95 -11.10
C GLU A 264 11.30 12.88 -9.61
N PHE A 265 10.12 12.37 -9.25
CA PHE A 265 9.74 12.14 -7.86
C PHE A 265 10.65 11.13 -7.16
N MET A 266 11.16 10.13 -7.88
CA MET A 266 12.01 9.08 -7.31
C MET A 266 13.46 9.52 -7.09
N LYS A 267 13.93 10.56 -7.80
CA LYS A 267 15.34 11.03 -7.72
C LYS A 267 15.79 11.40 -6.30
N PRO A 268 15.01 12.15 -5.48
CA PRO A 268 15.41 12.44 -4.11
C PRO A 268 15.62 11.19 -3.25
N PHE A 269 14.81 10.14 -3.45
CA PHE A 269 15.00 8.88 -2.74
C PHE A 269 16.28 8.19 -3.16
N ARG A 270 16.56 8.15 -4.47
CA ARG A 270 17.82 7.62 -4.97
C ARG A 270 19.01 8.37 -4.38
N ASP A 271 19.00 9.70 -4.49
CA ASP A 271 20.16 10.52 -4.15
C ASP A 271 20.39 10.60 -2.64
N SER A 272 19.31 10.62 -1.83
CA SER A 272 19.38 10.81 -0.38
C SER A 272 19.27 9.54 0.45
N VAL A 273 18.78 8.43 -0.13
CA VAL A 273 18.59 7.17 0.58
C VAL A 273 19.35 6.03 -0.09
N TRP A 274 19.11 5.76 -1.39
CA TRP A 274 19.66 4.57 -2.03
C TRP A 274 21.18 4.65 -2.19
N LEU A 275 21.69 5.82 -2.62
CA LEU A 275 23.13 6.04 -2.81
C LEU A 275 23.84 6.50 -1.53
N ALA A 276 23.09 6.80 -0.48
CA ALA A 276 23.68 7.26 0.77
C ALA A 276 24.45 6.14 1.48
N SER A 277 25.61 6.52 2.05
CA SER A 277 26.42 5.64 2.91
C SER A 277 25.97 5.67 4.38
N ASP A 278 24.79 6.23 4.67
CA ASP A 278 24.28 6.35 6.03
C ASP A 278 23.82 4.96 6.55
N PRO A 279 24.43 4.44 7.62
CA PRO A 279 24.08 3.14 8.18
C PRO A 279 22.67 3.09 8.76
N ALA A 280 22.03 4.26 8.99
CA ALA A 280 20.62 4.33 9.39
C ALA A 280 19.69 3.80 8.29
N TYR A 281 20.10 3.85 7.03
CA TYR A 281 19.35 3.31 5.89
C TYR A 281 19.73 1.86 5.62
N SER A 282 19.36 0.98 6.53
CA SER A 282 19.77 -0.43 6.53
C SER A 282 19.05 -1.30 5.51
N VAL A 283 17.95 -0.84 4.91
CA VAL A 283 17.23 -1.47 3.79
C VAL A 283 16.78 -0.38 2.82
N LYS A 284 17.12 -0.54 1.57
CA LYS A 284 16.86 0.45 0.52
C LYS A 284 15.83 -0.13 -0.47
N ALA A 285 14.63 0.45 -0.46
CA ALA A 285 13.54 -0.01 -1.30
C ALA A 285 13.34 0.90 -2.51
N GLY A 286 13.45 0.33 -3.71
CA GLY A 286 12.95 0.92 -4.93
C GLY A 286 11.43 0.83 -5.03
N PHE A 287 10.84 1.55 -5.97
CA PHE A 287 9.40 1.61 -6.13
C PHE A 287 9.00 1.67 -7.59
N VAL A 288 8.01 0.89 -7.96
CA VAL A 288 7.42 0.90 -9.30
C VAL A 288 5.90 0.78 -9.23
N ALA A 289 5.22 1.37 -10.21
CA ALA A 289 3.78 1.26 -10.38
C ALA A 289 3.41 1.24 -11.85
N PRO A 290 2.40 0.46 -12.26
CA PRO A 290 1.94 0.46 -13.65
C PRO A 290 1.19 1.74 -14.02
N GLY A 291 0.62 2.41 -13.06
CA GLY A 291 -0.20 3.61 -13.17
C GLY A 291 -1.09 3.75 -11.94
N MET A 292 -2.02 4.71 -12.00
CA MET A 292 -3.01 4.94 -10.94
C MET A 292 -4.24 5.68 -11.52
N ASP A 293 -5.43 5.30 -11.09
CA ASP A 293 -6.68 6.03 -11.31
C ASP A 293 -7.62 5.78 -10.14
N ASN A 294 -7.74 6.75 -9.23
CA ASN A 294 -8.48 6.56 -7.99
C ASN A 294 -9.99 6.83 -8.10
N ARG A 295 -10.56 6.93 -9.31
CA ARG A 295 -12.00 7.19 -9.47
C ARG A 295 -12.90 6.06 -8.95
N GLY A 296 -12.36 4.86 -8.79
CA GLY A 296 -13.08 3.74 -8.16
C GLY A 296 -13.03 3.74 -6.63
N CYS A 297 -12.24 4.61 -6.02
CA CYS A 297 -12.09 4.69 -4.58
C CYS A 297 -13.08 5.67 -3.96
N ALA A 298 -13.93 5.19 -3.05
CA ALA A 298 -14.87 6.02 -2.32
C ALA A 298 -14.27 6.68 -1.07
N GLY A 299 -13.11 6.23 -0.62
CA GLY A 299 -12.41 6.75 0.56
C GLY A 299 -11.75 8.10 0.31
N TRP A 300 -10.43 8.14 0.27
CA TRP A 300 -9.66 9.37 0.05
C TRP A 300 -9.89 9.98 -1.35
N GLY A 301 -10.29 9.18 -2.34
CA GLY A 301 -10.65 9.61 -3.69
C GLY A 301 -12.02 10.30 -3.80
N ALA A 302 -12.79 10.39 -2.72
CA ALA A 302 -14.15 10.96 -2.77
C ALA A 302 -14.21 12.45 -3.15
N GLN A 303 -13.15 13.20 -2.89
CA GLN A 303 -13.11 14.64 -3.13
C GLN A 303 -12.21 15.04 -4.30
N HIS A 304 -11.15 14.29 -4.55
CA HIS A 304 -10.16 14.60 -5.56
C HIS A 304 -9.77 13.36 -6.35
N PHE A 305 -9.70 13.51 -7.67
CA PHE A 305 -9.27 12.45 -8.57
C PHE A 305 -7.86 12.68 -9.07
N TYR A 306 -7.11 11.61 -9.09
CA TYR A 306 -5.71 11.59 -9.49
C TYR A 306 -5.49 10.55 -10.58
N LEU A 307 -4.60 10.88 -11.52
CA LEU A 307 -4.20 9.98 -12.59
C LEU A 307 -2.68 9.89 -12.69
N ILE A 308 -2.19 8.68 -12.76
CA ILE A 308 -0.90 8.35 -13.36
C ILE A 308 -1.22 7.43 -14.54
N PRO A 309 -1.14 7.89 -15.80
CA PRO A 309 -1.53 7.08 -16.94
C PRO A 309 -0.60 5.87 -17.07
N ARG A 310 -1.16 4.72 -17.42
CA ARG A 310 -0.37 3.52 -17.73
C ARG A 310 0.44 3.67 -19.02
N ASP A 311 -0.01 4.52 -19.93
CA ASP A 311 0.64 4.95 -21.15
C ASP A 311 1.19 3.76 -21.98
N GLY A 312 0.35 2.74 -22.20
CA GLY A 312 0.74 1.52 -22.91
C GLY A 312 1.83 0.70 -22.20
N GLY A 313 2.01 0.89 -20.90
CA GLY A 313 3.04 0.24 -20.09
C GLY A 313 4.31 1.07 -19.89
N ARG A 314 4.43 2.24 -20.55
CA ARG A 314 5.64 3.09 -20.47
C ARG A 314 5.89 3.60 -19.05
N THR A 315 4.86 3.91 -18.26
CA THR A 315 5.02 4.33 -16.85
C THR A 315 5.75 3.25 -16.06
N TYR A 316 5.29 2.01 -16.18
CA TYR A 316 5.90 0.86 -15.49
C TYR A 316 7.33 0.61 -15.96
N GLU A 317 7.55 0.60 -17.28
CA GLU A 317 8.87 0.42 -17.86
C GLU A 317 9.88 1.48 -17.40
N ARG A 318 9.50 2.75 -17.37
CA ARG A 318 10.39 3.84 -16.97
C ARG A 318 10.78 3.75 -15.49
N LEU A 319 9.83 3.44 -14.62
CA LEU A 319 10.11 3.25 -13.20
C LEU A 319 11.01 2.03 -12.96
N TRP A 320 10.78 0.93 -13.69
CA TRP A 320 11.68 -0.23 -13.63
C TRP A 320 13.10 0.12 -14.11
N ARG A 321 13.24 0.81 -15.23
CA ARG A 321 14.56 1.25 -15.71
C ARG A 321 15.28 2.09 -14.68
N PHE A 322 14.58 3.04 -14.05
CA PHE A 322 15.15 3.88 -13.00
C PHE A 322 15.63 3.07 -11.78
N CYS A 323 14.87 2.06 -11.36
CA CYS A 323 15.30 1.16 -10.29
C CYS A 323 16.49 0.28 -10.73
N LEU A 324 16.45 -0.27 -11.95
CA LEU A 324 17.53 -1.11 -12.49
C LEU A 324 18.84 -0.35 -12.66
N ASP A 325 18.81 0.94 -13.03
CA ASP A 325 19.99 1.81 -13.08
C ASP A 325 20.65 2.02 -11.70
N SER A 326 19.90 1.75 -10.63
CA SER A 326 20.35 1.85 -9.23
C SER A 326 20.39 0.49 -8.50
N ARG A 327 20.29 -0.63 -9.22
CA ARG A 327 20.09 -1.98 -8.65
C ARG A 327 21.13 -2.37 -7.61
N ASP A 328 22.40 -1.98 -7.81
CA ASP A 328 23.50 -2.31 -6.91
C ASP A 328 23.40 -1.59 -5.54
N SER A 329 22.48 -0.62 -5.45
CA SER A 329 22.19 0.16 -4.26
C SER A 329 20.81 -0.14 -3.66
N LEU A 330 20.06 -1.10 -4.22
CA LEU A 330 18.74 -1.48 -3.76
C LEU A 330 18.75 -2.89 -3.18
N ASP A 331 18.08 -3.06 -2.06
CA ASP A 331 17.86 -4.37 -1.44
C ASP A 331 16.57 -5.02 -1.94
N MET A 332 15.59 -4.20 -2.33
CA MET A 332 14.29 -4.66 -2.81
C MET A 332 13.62 -3.63 -3.71
N VAL A 333 12.64 -4.08 -4.49
CA VAL A 333 11.72 -3.20 -5.24
C VAL A 333 10.29 -3.49 -4.80
N PHE A 334 9.54 -2.44 -4.56
CA PHE A 334 8.15 -2.48 -4.14
C PHE A 334 7.23 -2.12 -5.30
N ILE A 335 6.29 -2.99 -5.64
CA ILE A 335 5.34 -2.81 -6.74
C ILE A 335 3.99 -2.37 -6.16
N ALA A 336 3.50 -1.20 -6.53
CA ALA A 336 2.15 -0.77 -6.18
C ALA A 336 1.26 -0.82 -7.43
N SER A 337 0.24 -1.67 -7.43
CA SER A 337 -0.13 -2.70 -6.47
C SER A 337 -0.41 -4.02 -7.20
N TRP A 338 -0.63 -5.13 -6.46
CA TRP A 338 -1.04 -6.40 -7.08
C TRP A 338 -2.52 -6.43 -7.43
N SER A 339 -3.39 -5.88 -6.60
CA SER A 339 -4.84 -6.08 -6.72
C SER A 339 -5.70 -4.87 -6.37
N ASP A 340 -5.17 -3.66 -6.46
CA ASP A 340 -5.99 -2.48 -6.25
C ASP A 340 -6.77 -2.08 -7.49
N TYR A 341 -7.88 -2.74 -7.72
CA TYR A 341 -8.76 -2.47 -8.84
C TYR A 341 -9.56 -1.17 -8.70
N THR A 342 -9.63 -0.59 -7.51
CA THR A 342 -10.32 0.67 -7.24
C THR A 342 -9.47 1.88 -7.56
N GLU A 343 -8.15 1.72 -7.47
CA GLU A 343 -7.18 2.80 -7.70
C GLU A 343 -6.28 2.53 -8.92
N GLY A 344 -6.43 1.38 -9.58
CA GLY A 344 -5.70 1.01 -10.80
C GLY A 344 -4.34 0.43 -10.51
#